data_66cf69bb2bacce64ad37708b26bcc59c
#
_entry.id   66cf69bb2bacce64ad37708b26bcc59c
#
_cell.length_a   1.000
_cell.length_b   1.000
_cell.length_c   1.000
_cell.angle_alpha   90.00
_cell.angle_beta   90.00
_cell.angle_gamma   90.00
#
_symmetry.space_group_name_H-M   'P 1'
#
loop_
_entity.id
_entity.type
_entity.pdbx_description
1 polymer ?
#
loop_
_entity_poly.entity_id
_entity_poly.type
_entity_poly.pdbx_seq_one_letter_code
_entity_poly.pdbx_strand_id
1 'polypeptide(L)'
;MTDLALHATGIQHRYGKQQALIDIAFSLPAGTRCGLIGPDGAGKSSLLGLIAGVKKLQAGQLEVLGGSIEDRRHRNSLYPRIAFMPQGLGGNLYPELSISENIRFFATLFGLSKADCEQRMHNLLLATDLARFAERPAGKLSGGMKQKLGLCCALIHDPDLLILDEPTTGVDPLSRRRFWELVDTVRSERPQLTLLVATAYMEEAEQFEHCLMLDRGKLIADGLSRELAAVTPSGKLDEAFTHFQGDSAHNNQPLVIPPRESGNTDIAIEAHDLTLRFGDFTAVNKVSFAIGRGEIFGFLGSNGCGKTTTMKVLTGLMPATEGSATLLGNPVNAKDLATRKRVGFMSQSFSLYGELSVRQNLVLHAQLFDLPKADSGPRIDELIQRFDLDEVAEQPSGELPLGLRQRLSLAVAVLHRPEVLILDEPTSGVDPAARDDFWRLLVELSREQGVTIFLSTHFMNEAQRCDRISLMHAGKVLACDTPDALQQQFHGDTLEAAFVTCLEQAQGEPEPAAPNKTVSESSTPPVSKRGFSIARLLA
;
A
#
# COMPACT_ATOMS: atom_id res chain seq x y z
N MET A 1 4.36 0.71 39.87
CA MET A 1 5.13 1.16 38.70
C MET A 1 4.58 0.39 37.51
N THR A 2 4.00 1.04 36.52
CA THR A 2 3.58 0.39 35.27
C THR A 2 4.81 -0.20 34.60
N ASP A 3 4.76 -1.50 34.29
CA ASP A 3 5.85 -2.18 33.61
C ASP A 3 5.95 -1.64 32.17
N LEU A 4 7.07 -1.02 31.82
CA LEU A 4 7.27 -0.42 30.47
C LEU A 4 7.77 -1.49 29.53
N ALA A 5 7.09 -1.63 28.38
CA ALA A 5 7.60 -2.44 27.28
C ALA A 5 8.73 -1.75 26.52
N LEU A 6 8.60 -0.43 26.32
CA LEU A 6 9.58 0.40 25.62
C LEU A 6 9.83 1.70 26.37
N HIS A 7 11.08 2.11 26.45
CA HIS A 7 11.48 3.44 26.89
C HIS A 7 12.63 3.96 26.01
N ALA A 8 12.41 5.06 25.35
CA ALA A 8 13.36 5.67 24.44
C ALA A 8 13.66 7.10 24.88
N THR A 9 14.93 7.51 24.86
CA THR A 9 15.37 8.87 25.20
C THR A 9 16.49 9.30 24.27
N GLY A 10 16.27 10.40 23.53
CA GLY A 10 17.27 11.03 22.69
C GLY A 10 17.79 10.16 21.55
N ILE A 11 16.95 9.25 21.01
CA ILE A 11 17.35 8.34 19.93
C ILE A 11 17.67 9.12 18.66
N GLN A 12 18.88 8.86 18.13
CA GLN A 12 19.30 9.39 16.82
C GLN A 12 19.80 8.26 15.93
N HIS A 13 19.50 8.35 14.65
CA HIS A 13 19.97 7.39 13.66
C HIS A 13 20.18 8.07 12.30
N ARG A 14 21.28 7.72 11.61
CA ARG A 14 21.61 8.27 10.29
C ARG A 14 22.10 7.20 9.33
N TYR A 15 21.84 7.40 8.05
CA TYR A 15 22.38 6.63 6.93
C TYR A 15 23.31 7.55 6.13
N GLY A 16 24.63 7.35 6.26
CA GLY A 16 25.60 8.25 5.66
C GLY A 16 25.41 9.70 6.14
N LYS A 17 25.03 10.61 5.24
CA LYS A 17 24.75 12.03 5.56
C LYS A 17 23.28 12.28 5.94
N GLN A 18 22.37 11.39 5.58
CA GLN A 18 20.94 11.57 5.82
C GLN A 18 20.57 11.15 7.24
N GLN A 19 19.97 12.05 8.00
CA GLN A 19 19.46 11.80 9.36
C GLN A 19 18.04 11.21 9.24
N ALA A 20 17.86 9.99 9.76
CA ALA A 20 16.60 9.26 9.71
C ALA A 20 15.77 9.40 10.99
N LEU A 21 16.44 9.57 12.14
CA LEU A 21 15.79 9.82 13.44
C LEU A 21 16.55 10.93 14.17
N ILE A 22 15.79 11.86 14.76
CA ILE A 22 16.28 13.08 15.41
C ILE A 22 15.63 13.21 16.77
N ASP A 23 16.38 12.93 17.82
CA ASP A 23 16.00 13.14 19.23
C ASP A 23 14.63 12.53 19.61
N ILE A 24 14.42 11.24 19.26
CA ILE A 24 13.18 10.54 19.55
C ILE A 24 13.14 10.14 21.03
N ALA A 25 12.06 10.51 21.73
CA ALA A 25 11.81 10.14 23.12
C ALA A 25 10.34 9.76 23.31
N PHE A 26 10.07 8.58 23.87
CA PHE A 26 8.72 8.11 24.23
C PHE A 26 8.78 6.97 25.23
N SER A 27 7.63 6.64 25.84
CA SER A 27 7.47 5.50 26.74
C SER A 27 6.18 4.75 26.42
N LEU A 28 6.25 3.42 26.32
CA LEU A 28 5.11 2.58 26.02
C LEU A 28 4.92 1.52 27.12
N PRO A 29 3.76 1.48 27.81
CA PRO A 29 3.45 0.44 28.78
C PRO A 29 3.34 -0.95 28.14
N ALA A 30 3.63 -2.02 28.91
CA ALA A 30 3.42 -3.39 28.47
C ALA A 30 1.92 -3.66 28.22
N GLY A 31 1.63 -4.51 27.23
CA GLY A 31 0.26 -4.85 26.82
C GLY A 31 -0.44 -3.79 25.96
N THR A 32 0.20 -2.65 25.68
CA THR A 32 -0.38 -1.57 24.87
C THR A 32 -0.40 -1.91 23.37
N ARG A 33 -1.47 -1.51 22.68
CA ARG A 33 -1.54 -1.48 21.21
C ARG A 33 -1.21 -0.09 20.73
N CYS A 34 -0.04 0.06 20.09
CA CYS A 34 0.50 1.34 19.67
C CYS A 34 0.66 1.43 18.15
N GLY A 35 0.14 2.49 17.55
CA GLY A 35 0.36 2.87 16.17
C GLY A 35 1.55 3.80 16.01
N LEU A 36 2.39 3.57 15.02
CA LEU A 36 3.45 4.46 14.57
C LEU A 36 3.11 4.98 13.19
N ILE A 37 2.64 6.21 13.11
CA ILE A 37 2.17 6.83 11.86
C ILE A 37 3.10 7.92 11.37
N GLY A 38 3.07 8.17 10.08
CA GLY A 38 3.88 9.19 9.41
C GLY A 38 4.12 8.85 7.95
N PRO A 39 4.62 9.82 7.15
CA PRO A 39 4.89 9.64 5.74
C PRO A 39 5.99 8.62 5.48
N ASP A 40 6.10 8.17 4.22
CA ASP A 40 7.23 7.36 3.80
C ASP A 40 8.53 8.15 3.95
N GLY A 41 9.55 7.48 4.50
CA GLY A 41 10.82 8.14 4.82
C GLY A 41 10.83 8.90 6.15
N ALA A 42 9.73 8.98 6.91
CA ALA A 42 9.70 9.64 8.24
C ALA A 42 10.57 8.96 9.30
N GLY A 43 11.06 7.74 9.04
CA GLY A 43 11.91 7.01 9.97
C GLY A 43 11.24 5.84 10.69
N LYS A 44 9.96 5.51 10.38
CA LYS A 44 9.18 4.44 11.02
C LYS A 44 9.94 3.10 11.06
N SER A 45 10.31 2.56 9.91
CA SER A 45 11.04 1.27 9.81
C SER A 45 12.44 1.34 10.43
N SER A 46 13.04 2.54 10.53
CA SER A 46 14.32 2.72 11.23
C SER A 46 14.15 2.57 12.74
N LEU A 47 13.11 3.19 13.29
CA LEU A 47 12.77 3.07 14.71
C LEU A 47 12.38 1.63 15.07
N LEU A 48 11.50 1.00 14.28
CA LEU A 48 11.12 -0.40 14.48
C LEU A 48 12.33 -1.34 14.44
N GLY A 49 13.26 -1.13 13.48
CA GLY A 49 14.48 -1.93 13.38
C GLY A 49 15.45 -1.73 14.55
N LEU A 50 15.49 -0.57 15.20
CA LEU A 50 16.24 -0.34 16.44
C LEU A 50 15.60 -1.09 17.60
N ILE A 51 14.28 -0.99 17.77
CA ILE A 51 13.52 -1.67 18.84
C ILE A 51 13.64 -3.20 18.70
N ALA A 52 13.55 -3.72 17.47
CA ALA A 52 13.72 -5.15 17.19
C ALA A 52 15.17 -5.63 17.33
N GLY A 53 16.14 -4.74 17.56
CA GLY A 53 17.55 -5.09 17.64
C GLY A 53 18.21 -5.48 16.32
N VAL A 54 17.52 -5.28 15.19
CA VAL A 54 18.05 -5.53 13.84
C VAL A 54 19.05 -4.44 13.43
N LYS A 55 18.86 -3.21 13.94
CA LYS A 55 19.76 -2.08 13.71
C LYS A 55 20.51 -1.71 14.98
N LYS A 56 21.75 -1.25 14.82
CA LYS A 56 22.58 -0.79 15.93
C LYS A 56 22.16 0.63 16.34
N LEU A 57 21.95 0.84 17.64
CA LEU A 57 21.76 2.16 18.21
C LEU A 57 23.02 3.01 17.99
N GLN A 58 22.86 4.24 17.50
CA GLN A 58 23.98 5.15 17.23
C GLN A 58 24.13 6.22 18.32
N ALA A 59 23.00 6.71 18.87
CA ALA A 59 22.98 7.65 19.98
C ALA A 59 21.64 7.59 20.70
N GLY A 60 21.60 8.04 21.94
CA GLY A 60 20.46 7.99 22.84
C GLY A 60 20.44 6.73 23.70
N GLN A 61 19.31 6.46 24.36
CA GLN A 61 19.08 5.28 25.20
C GLN A 61 17.79 4.61 24.78
N LEU A 62 17.81 3.28 24.67
CA LEU A 62 16.65 2.46 24.32
C LEU A 62 16.58 1.24 25.23
N GLU A 63 15.54 1.20 26.02
CA GLU A 63 15.19 0.05 26.85
C GLU A 63 14.00 -0.70 26.24
N VAL A 64 14.12 -2.00 26.14
CA VAL A 64 13.12 -2.90 25.56
C VAL A 64 12.87 -4.04 26.55
N LEU A 65 11.61 -4.24 26.94
CA LEU A 65 11.17 -5.28 27.88
C LEU A 65 12.03 -5.33 29.17
N GLY A 66 12.31 -4.14 29.74
CA GLY A 66 12.94 -3.96 31.03
C GLY A 66 14.47 -3.94 31.06
N GLY A 67 15.12 -3.71 29.91
CA GLY A 67 16.58 -3.52 29.89
C GLY A 67 17.11 -2.89 28.63
N SER A 68 18.36 -2.41 28.70
CA SER A 68 19.01 -1.70 27.59
C SER A 68 19.34 -2.64 26.43
N ILE A 69 19.00 -2.21 25.21
CA ILE A 69 19.33 -2.93 23.98
C ILE A 69 20.83 -2.92 23.66
N GLU A 70 21.61 -2.04 24.30
CA GLU A 70 23.07 -2.00 24.16
C GLU A 70 23.75 -3.11 24.96
N ASP A 71 23.14 -3.55 26.06
CA ASP A 71 23.65 -4.72 26.82
C ASP A 71 23.47 -5.99 25.98
N ARG A 72 24.59 -6.61 25.61
CA ARG A 72 24.62 -7.83 24.83
C ARG A 72 23.88 -9.01 25.49
N ARG A 73 23.96 -9.11 26.84
CA ARG A 73 23.28 -10.20 27.57
C ARG A 73 21.78 -10.02 27.52
N HIS A 74 21.31 -8.80 27.79
CA HIS A 74 19.89 -8.47 27.72
C HIS A 74 19.38 -8.64 26.29
N ARG A 75 20.05 -8.08 25.27
CA ARG A 75 19.68 -8.22 23.87
C ARG A 75 19.56 -9.68 23.42
N ASN A 76 20.46 -10.56 23.83
CA ASN A 76 20.36 -11.99 23.51
C ASN A 76 19.13 -12.65 24.17
N SER A 77 18.69 -12.18 25.34
CA SER A 77 17.48 -12.66 26.02
C SER A 77 16.20 -12.11 25.40
N LEU A 78 16.29 -11.01 24.62
CA LEU A 78 15.14 -10.39 23.95
C LEU A 78 14.72 -11.11 22.68
N TYR A 79 15.64 -11.68 21.88
CA TYR A 79 15.33 -12.27 20.59
C TYR A 79 14.19 -13.30 20.62
N PRO A 80 14.09 -14.22 21.58
CA PRO A 80 12.95 -15.13 21.67
C PRO A 80 11.65 -14.48 22.19
N ARG A 81 11.71 -13.22 22.67
CA ARG A 81 10.57 -12.49 23.21
C ARG A 81 10.01 -11.42 22.27
N ILE A 82 10.70 -11.18 21.14
CA ILE A 82 10.31 -10.20 20.13
C ILE A 82 9.99 -10.90 18.83
N ALA A 83 8.87 -10.56 18.21
CA ALA A 83 8.57 -10.89 16.83
C ALA A 83 8.61 -9.62 15.96
N PHE A 84 9.27 -9.69 14.82
CA PHE A 84 9.33 -8.60 13.87
C PHE A 84 8.87 -9.06 12.48
N MET A 85 7.81 -8.44 11.99
CA MET A 85 7.32 -8.63 10.63
C MET A 85 7.68 -7.39 9.80
N PRO A 86 8.69 -7.48 8.92
CA PRO A 86 9.14 -6.35 8.12
C PRO A 86 8.15 -6.01 7.01
N GLN A 87 8.28 -4.79 6.48
CA GLN A 87 7.49 -4.30 5.35
C GLN A 87 7.61 -5.22 4.12
N GLY A 88 6.51 -5.37 3.39
CA GLY A 88 6.42 -6.13 2.14
C GLY A 88 5.74 -7.49 2.28
N LEU A 89 4.93 -7.83 1.26
CA LEU A 89 4.14 -9.06 1.21
C LEU A 89 5.03 -10.31 1.20
N GLY A 90 5.18 -10.94 2.36
CA GLY A 90 5.99 -12.16 2.49
C GLY A 90 7.50 -11.92 2.49
N GLY A 91 7.96 -10.70 2.85
CA GLY A 91 9.38 -10.37 2.93
C GLY A 91 10.20 -11.23 3.89
N ASN A 92 9.54 -11.87 4.86
CA ASN A 92 10.14 -12.83 5.79
C ASN A 92 9.87 -14.30 5.44
N LEU A 93 9.22 -14.61 4.30
CA LEU A 93 8.85 -15.97 3.91
C LEU A 93 9.81 -16.55 2.88
N TYR A 94 9.95 -17.86 2.90
CA TYR A 94 10.67 -18.63 1.88
C TYR A 94 9.68 -19.11 0.82
N PRO A 95 9.68 -18.54 -0.40
CA PRO A 95 8.67 -18.80 -1.44
C PRO A 95 8.56 -20.25 -1.87
N GLU A 96 9.68 -21.00 -1.83
CA GLU A 96 9.78 -22.39 -2.23
C GLU A 96 9.23 -23.36 -1.18
N LEU A 97 9.22 -22.93 0.10
CA LEU A 97 8.71 -23.75 1.21
C LEU A 97 7.18 -23.64 1.28
N SER A 98 6.55 -24.74 1.68
CA SER A 98 5.13 -24.77 1.99
C SER A 98 4.79 -23.91 3.23
N ILE A 99 3.52 -23.67 3.49
CA ILE A 99 3.05 -22.98 4.69
C ILE A 99 3.58 -23.68 5.95
N SER A 100 3.40 -25.00 6.05
CA SER A 100 3.87 -25.79 7.20
C SER A 100 5.39 -25.74 7.35
N GLU A 101 6.14 -25.82 6.26
CA GLU A 101 7.61 -25.77 6.28
C GLU A 101 8.12 -24.39 6.71
N ASN A 102 7.50 -23.28 6.25
CA ASN A 102 7.85 -21.94 6.71
C ASN A 102 7.66 -21.82 8.24
N ILE A 103 6.52 -22.25 8.77
CA ILE A 103 6.25 -22.17 10.22
C ILE A 103 7.24 -23.03 11.02
N ARG A 104 7.50 -24.27 10.56
CA ARG A 104 8.48 -25.17 11.20
C ARG A 104 9.90 -24.60 11.17
N PHE A 105 10.28 -23.91 10.10
CA PHE A 105 11.57 -23.24 10.00
C PHE A 105 11.75 -22.22 11.12
N PHE A 106 10.76 -21.31 11.32
CA PHE A 106 10.82 -20.31 12.39
C PHE A 106 10.75 -20.96 13.76
N ALA A 107 9.88 -21.95 13.97
CA ALA A 107 9.82 -22.69 15.24
C ALA A 107 11.18 -23.32 15.60
N THR A 108 11.86 -23.89 14.62
CA THR A 108 13.20 -24.49 14.83
C THR A 108 14.25 -23.42 15.14
N LEU A 109 14.19 -22.27 14.45
CA LEU A 109 15.08 -21.14 14.68
C LEU A 109 15.01 -20.63 16.13
N PHE A 110 13.80 -20.61 16.69
CA PHE A 110 13.57 -20.20 18.08
C PHE A 110 13.68 -21.35 19.10
N GLY A 111 14.07 -22.55 18.66
CA GLY A 111 14.38 -23.68 19.55
C GLY A 111 13.14 -24.37 20.15
N LEU A 112 11.97 -24.28 19.51
CA LEU A 112 10.78 -24.98 19.97
C LEU A 112 10.96 -26.51 19.84
N SER A 113 10.40 -27.25 20.80
CA SER A 113 10.30 -28.69 20.68
C SER A 113 9.38 -29.07 19.51
N LYS A 114 9.57 -30.27 18.93
CA LYS A 114 8.71 -30.74 17.84
C LYS A 114 7.23 -30.81 18.25
N ALA A 115 6.95 -31.22 19.49
CA ALA A 115 5.59 -31.32 20.02
C ALA A 115 4.92 -29.93 20.13
N ASP A 116 5.64 -28.94 20.72
CA ASP A 116 5.15 -27.56 20.85
C ASP A 116 4.94 -26.92 19.48
N CYS A 117 5.88 -27.15 18.55
CA CYS A 117 5.77 -26.65 17.18
C CYS A 117 4.50 -27.16 16.50
N GLU A 118 4.26 -28.47 16.49
CA GLU A 118 3.07 -29.04 15.82
C GLU A 118 1.77 -28.56 16.46
N GLN A 119 1.73 -28.48 17.81
CA GLN A 119 0.53 -27.99 18.52
C GLN A 119 0.24 -26.52 18.20
N ARG A 120 1.24 -25.64 18.32
CA ARG A 120 1.08 -24.20 18.05
C ARG A 120 0.79 -23.94 16.58
N MET A 121 1.49 -24.62 15.68
CA MET A 121 1.23 -24.54 14.24
C MET A 121 -0.20 -24.93 13.91
N HIS A 122 -0.70 -26.04 14.48
CA HIS A 122 -2.09 -26.48 14.25
C HIS A 122 -3.08 -25.38 14.66
N ASN A 123 -2.92 -24.79 15.85
CA ASN A 123 -3.78 -23.71 16.34
C ASN A 123 -3.73 -22.46 15.43
N LEU A 124 -2.53 -22.01 15.04
CA LEU A 124 -2.34 -20.86 14.16
C LEU A 124 -2.94 -21.10 12.76
N LEU A 125 -2.76 -22.30 12.20
CA LEU A 125 -3.34 -22.65 10.90
C LEU A 125 -4.87 -22.69 10.92
N LEU A 126 -5.48 -23.17 12.00
CA LEU A 126 -6.93 -23.13 12.17
C LEU A 126 -7.43 -21.68 12.31
N ALA A 127 -6.83 -20.88 13.18
CA ALA A 127 -7.21 -19.49 13.41
C ALA A 127 -7.09 -18.62 12.15
N THR A 128 -6.16 -18.95 11.24
CA THR A 128 -5.91 -18.21 10.01
C THR A 128 -6.67 -18.74 8.79
N ASP A 129 -7.38 -19.86 8.91
CA ASP A 129 -7.99 -20.62 7.78
C ASP A 129 -6.95 -21.04 6.72
N LEU A 130 -5.71 -21.27 7.14
CA LEU A 130 -4.64 -21.74 6.26
C LEU A 130 -4.48 -23.27 6.28
N ALA A 131 -5.15 -23.99 7.18
CA ALA A 131 -4.98 -25.43 7.38
C ALA A 131 -5.17 -26.25 6.09
N ARG A 132 -6.18 -25.90 5.27
CA ARG A 132 -6.46 -26.58 3.98
C ARG A 132 -5.37 -26.35 2.91
N PHE A 133 -4.48 -25.36 3.14
CA PHE A 133 -3.41 -25.01 2.22
C PHE A 133 -2.02 -25.31 2.79
N ALA A 134 -1.93 -26.05 3.90
CA ALA A 134 -0.72 -26.27 4.67
C ALA A 134 0.51 -26.68 3.83
N GLU A 135 0.30 -27.50 2.79
CA GLU A 135 1.34 -27.99 1.89
C GLU A 135 1.56 -27.12 0.63
N ARG A 136 0.83 -26.00 0.51
CA ARG A 136 1.00 -25.10 -0.65
C ARG A 136 2.26 -24.24 -0.49
N PRO A 137 3.14 -24.13 -1.52
CA PRO A 137 4.29 -23.24 -1.49
C PRO A 137 3.91 -21.78 -1.27
N ALA A 138 4.67 -21.07 -0.41
CA ALA A 138 4.38 -19.68 -0.06
C ALA A 138 4.41 -18.74 -1.27
N GLY A 139 5.22 -19.03 -2.29
CA GLY A 139 5.26 -18.28 -3.54
C GLY A 139 3.92 -18.27 -4.31
N LYS A 140 3.09 -19.31 -4.13
CA LYS A 140 1.79 -19.48 -4.80
C LYS A 140 0.59 -18.97 -3.97
N LEU A 141 0.84 -18.29 -2.85
CA LEU A 141 -0.19 -17.70 -2.00
C LEU A 141 -0.62 -16.31 -2.49
N SER A 142 -1.88 -15.95 -2.24
CA SER A 142 -2.35 -14.57 -2.40
C SER A 142 -1.67 -13.64 -1.39
N GLY A 143 -1.75 -12.31 -1.62
CA GLY A 143 -1.19 -11.31 -0.71
C GLY A 143 -1.70 -11.47 0.73
N GLY A 144 -3.02 -11.58 0.92
CA GLY A 144 -3.61 -11.78 2.24
C GLY A 144 -3.21 -13.12 2.89
N MET A 145 -3.06 -14.20 2.12
CA MET A 145 -2.54 -15.48 2.66
C MET A 145 -1.06 -15.38 3.07
N LYS A 146 -0.23 -14.63 2.32
CA LYS A 146 1.17 -14.39 2.70
C LYS A 146 1.26 -13.59 4.00
N GLN A 147 0.41 -12.58 4.18
CA GLN A 147 0.35 -11.80 5.42
C GLN A 147 -0.05 -12.68 6.62
N LYS A 148 -1.09 -13.49 6.48
CA LYS A 148 -1.50 -14.45 7.52
C LYS A 148 -0.38 -15.44 7.85
N LEU A 149 0.33 -15.97 6.85
CA LEU A 149 1.48 -16.86 7.06
C LEU A 149 2.64 -16.11 7.76
N GLY A 150 2.94 -14.87 7.34
CA GLY A 150 3.94 -14.03 7.99
C GLY A 150 3.64 -13.81 9.48
N LEU A 151 2.38 -13.56 9.80
CA LEU A 151 1.92 -13.43 11.18
C LEU A 151 2.03 -14.76 11.95
N CYS A 152 1.66 -15.90 11.35
CA CYS A 152 1.87 -17.22 11.96
C CYS A 152 3.35 -17.47 12.30
N CYS A 153 4.25 -17.16 11.36
CA CYS A 153 5.70 -17.29 11.57
C CYS A 153 6.21 -16.36 12.69
N ALA A 154 5.65 -15.16 12.79
CA ALA A 154 5.98 -14.20 13.84
C ALA A 154 5.46 -14.62 15.23
N LEU A 155 4.31 -15.30 15.29
CA LEU A 155 3.67 -15.70 16.55
C LEU A 155 4.07 -17.09 17.05
N ILE A 156 4.71 -17.92 16.24
CA ILE A 156 4.98 -19.34 16.58
C ILE A 156 5.80 -19.52 17.86
N HIS A 157 6.71 -18.59 18.15
CA HIS A 157 7.57 -18.62 19.32
C HIS A 157 7.03 -17.88 20.55
N ASP A 158 5.79 -17.36 20.47
CA ASP A 158 5.06 -16.79 21.59
C ASP A 158 5.71 -15.49 22.18
N PRO A 159 5.87 -14.43 21.38
CA PRO A 159 6.57 -13.21 21.78
C PRO A 159 5.81 -12.38 22.83
N ASP A 160 6.55 -11.54 23.59
CA ASP A 160 5.99 -10.51 24.48
C ASP A 160 5.79 -9.16 23.74
N LEU A 161 6.57 -8.93 22.67
CA LEU A 161 6.49 -7.75 21.83
C LEU A 161 6.37 -8.17 20.36
N LEU A 162 5.24 -7.79 19.73
CA LEU A 162 4.99 -7.98 18.30
C LEU A 162 5.15 -6.64 17.56
N ILE A 163 6.09 -6.59 16.64
CA ILE A 163 6.40 -5.42 15.82
C ILE A 163 5.97 -5.71 14.38
N LEU A 164 5.08 -4.89 13.85
CA LEU A 164 4.55 -5.02 12.49
C LEU A 164 4.87 -3.75 11.68
N ASP A 165 5.57 -3.90 10.57
CA ASP A 165 5.92 -2.80 9.67
C ASP A 165 5.04 -2.85 8.43
N GLU A 166 4.02 -2.02 8.38
CA GLU A 166 3.01 -1.93 7.32
C GLU A 166 2.38 -3.28 6.94
N PRO A 167 1.81 -4.01 7.92
CA PRO A 167 1.42 -5.41 7.71
C PRO A 167 0.28 -5.59 6.71
N THR A 168 -0.52 -4.57 6.45
CA THR A 168 -1.73 -4.64 5.61
C THR A 168 -1.61 -3.86 4.31
N THR A 169 -0.46 -3.24 4.05
CA THR A 169 -0.23 -2.48 2.81
C THR A 169 -0.33 -3.38 1.59
N GLY A 170 -1.20 -2.99 0.64
CA GLY A 170 -1.47 -3.76 -0.58
C GLY A 170 -2.35 -5.00 -0.40
N VAL A 171 -3.00 -5.14 0.76
CA VAL A 171 -3.98 -6.19 1.04
C VAL A 171 -5.39 -5.63 0.83
N ASP A 172 -6.30 -6.45 0.32
CA ASP A 172 -7.70 -6.06 0.14
C ASP A 172 -8.41 -5.82 1.50
N PRO A 173 -9.47 -5.01 1.55
CA PRO A 173 -10.12 -4.63 2.79
C PRO A 173 -10.66 -5.81 3.61
N LEU A 174 -11.22 -6.84 2.95
CA LEU A 174 -11.70 -8.02 3.64
C LEU A 174 -10.56 -8.82 4.29
N SER A 175 -9.45 -9.01 3.55
CA SER A 175 -8.26 -9.68 4.09
C SER A 175 -7.60 -8.85 5.19
N ARG A 176 -7.64 -7.50 5.10
CA ARG A 176 -7.17 -6.58 6.14
C ARG A 176 -8.01 -6.73 7.41
N ARG A 177 -9.33 -6.69 7.31
CA ARG A 177 -10.24 -6.89 8.45
C ARG A 177 -9.97 -8.23 9.14
N ARG A 178 -9.89 -9.32 8.39
CA ARG A 178 -9.59 -10.67 8.92
C ARG A 178 -8.20 -10.77 9.57
N PHE A 179 -7.22 -10.00 9.08
CA PHE A 179 -5.89 -9.92 9.69
C PHE A 179 -5.97 -9.28 11.09
N TRP A 180 -6.70 -8.16 11.23
CA TRP A 180 -6.84 -7.49 12.52
C TRP A 180 -7.71 -8.28 13.49
N GLU A 181 -8.78 -8.93 13.05
CA GLU A 181 -9.59 -9.87 13.86
C GLU A 181 -8.72 -11.00 14.43
N LEU A 182 -7.78 -11.52 13.64
CA LEU A 182 -6.82 -12.53 14.10
C LEU A 182 -5.86 -11.96 15.17
N VAL A 183 -5.29 -10.78 14.95
CA VAL A 183 -4.42 -10.12 15.93
C VAL A 183 -5.17 -9.87 17.23
N ASP A 184 -6.42 -9.41 17.16
CA ASP A 184 -7.26 -9.15 18.33
C ASP A 184 -7.62 -10.46 19.08
N THR A 185 -7.87 -11.55 18.36
CA THR A 185 -8.07 -12.87 18.95
C THR A 185 -6.84 -13.33 19.74
N VAL A 186 -5.65 -13.22 19.15
CA VAL A 186 -4.38 -13.55 19.83
C VAL A 186 -4.17 -12.67 21.06
N ARG A 187 -4.44 -11.36 20.99
CA ARG A 187 -4.31 -10.44 22.12
C ARG A 187 -5.32 -10.71 23.23
N SER A 188 -6.55 -11.13 22.90
CA SER A 188 -7.57 -11.47 23.90
C SER A 188 -7.14 -12.66 24.80
N GLU A 189 -6.40 -13.61 24.22
CA GLU A 189 -5.80 -14.73 24.94
C GLU A 189 -4.53 -14.32 25.69
N ARG A 190 -3.88 -13.22 25.27
CA ARG A 190 -2.60 -12.73 25.78
C ARG A 190 -2.60 -11.21 26.02
N PRO A 191 -3.28 -10.73 27.06
CA PRO A 191 -3.40 -9.29 27.35
C PRO A 191 -2.05 -8.57 27.58
N GLN A 192 -0.98 -9.31 27.91
CA GLN A 192 0.36 -8.77 28.11
C GLN A 192 1.15 -8.56 26.80
N LEU A 193 0.65 -9.08 25.66
CA LEU A 193 1.30 -8.89 24.37
C LEU A 193 1.27 -7.42 23.97
N THR A 194 2.44 -6.81 23.94
CA THR A 194 2.61 -5.44 23.43
C THR A 194 2.65 -5.47 21.90
N LEU A 195 1.88 -4.61 21.26
CA LEU A 195 1.79 -4.51 19.81
C LEU A 195 2.26 -3.13 19.36
N LEU A 196 3.28 -3.09 18.51
CA LEU A 196 3.77 -1.86 17.86
C LEU A 196 3.63 -2.00 16.34
N VAL A 197 2.81 -1.14 15.73
CA VAL A 197 2.46 -1.22 14.32
C VAL A 197 2.81 0.07 13.61
N ALA A 198 3.71 0.02 12.62
CA ALA A 198 3.79 1.10 11.65
C ALA A 198 2.72 0.88 10.58
N THR A 199 1.93 1.91 10.29
CA THR A 199 0.90 1.87 9.26
C THR A 199 0.80 3.21 8.52
N ALA A 200 0.47 3.14 7.23
CA ALA A 200 0.09 4.29 6.41
C ALA A 200 -1.42 4.56 6.44
N TYR A 201 -2.20 3.63 7.04
CA TYR A 201 -3.66 3.76 7.15
C TYR A 201 -4.02 4.40 8.47
N MET A 202 -4.50 5.65 8.43
CA MET A 202 -4.88 6.39 9.64
C MET A 202 -6.08 5.74 10.34
N GLU A 203 -7.01 5.16 9.57
CA GLU A 203 -8.18 4.44 10.08
C GLU A 203 -7.79 3.20 10.92
N GLU A 204 -6.66 2.56 10.63
CA GLU A 204 -6.13 1.50 11.49
C GLU A 204 -5.57 2.06 12.79
N ALA A 205 -4.84 3.18 12.72
CA ALA A 205 -4.24 3.81 13.89
C ALA A 205 -5.30 4.38 14.85
N GLU A 206 -6.45 4.80 14.35
CA GLU A 206 -7.60 5.24 15.16
C GLU A 206 -8.15 4.14 16.07
N GLN A 207 -7.98 2.86 15.68
CA GLN A 207 -8.40 1.71 16.47
C GLN A 207 -7.39 1.32 17.57
N PHE A 208 -6.19 1.93 17.58
CA PHE A 208 -5.15 1.62 18.55
C PHE A 208 -5.29 2.51 19.79
N GLU A 209 -4.84 2.00 20.93
CA GLU A 209 -4.92 2.70 22.23
C GLU A 209 -4.02 3.94 22.26
N HIS A 210 -2.82 3.80 21.69
CA HIS A 210 -1.76 4.80 21.71
C HIS A 210 -1.24 5.06 20.29
N CYS A 211 -0.80 6.28 20.02
CA CYS A 211 -0.26 6.65 18.73
C CYS A 211 0.99 7.51 18.88
N LEU A 212 2.01 7.16 18.11
CA LEU A 212 3.25 7.93 17.90
C LEU A 212 3.23 8.50 16.49
N MET A 213 3.33 9.82 16.35
CA MET A 213 3.32 10.51 15.06
C MET A 213 4.74 10.94 14.70
N LEU A 214 5.29 10.41 13.61
CA LEU A 214 6.61 10.76 13.09
C LEU A 214 6.52 11.62 11.83
N ASP A 215 7.31 12.68 11.78
CA ASP A 215 7.57 13.45 10.56
C ASP A 215 9.04 13.84 10.46
N ARG A 216 9.66 13.64 9.29
CA ARG A 216 11.06 14.00 8.99
C ARG A 216 12.05 13.59 10.09
N GLY A 217 11.88 12.38 10.62
CA GLY A 217 12.74 11.82 11.66
C GLY A 217 12.47 12.34 13.07
N LYS A 218 11.45 13.16 13.30
CA LYS A 218 11.06 13.68 14.62
C LYS A 218 9.74 13.12 15.08
N LEU A 219 9.58 12.93 16.38
CA LEU A 219 8.29 12.65 16.99
C LEU A 219 7.54 13.96 17.16
N ILE A 220 6.44 14.14 16.42
CA ILE A 220 5.63 15.37 16.45
C ILE A 220 4.44 15.28 17.40
N ALA A 221 3.99 14.05 17.72
CA ALA A 221 2.97 13.81 18.76
C ALA A 221 3.13 12.41 19.35
N ASP A 222 2.77 12.26 20.64
CA ASP A 222 2.80 11.04 21.45
C ASP A 222 1.64 11.07 22.43
N GLY A 223 0.72 10.11 22.39
CA GLY A 223 -0.44 10.09 23.29
C GLY A 223 -1.50 9.06 22.93
N LEU A 224 -2.61 9.09 23.66
CA LEU A 224 -3.78 8.26 23.36
C LEU A 224 -4.39 8.67 22.02
N SER A 225 -4.66 7.71 21.13
CA SER A 225 -5.17 7.98 19.78
C SER A 225 -6.42 8.86 19.78
N ARG A 226 -7.35 8.61 20.72
CA ARG A 226 -8.57 9.42 20.88
C ARG A 226 -8.30 10.87 21.30
N GLU A 227 -7.26 11.12 22.12
CA GLU A 227 -6.90 12.45 22.59
C GLU A 227 -6.20 13.24 21.49
N LEU A 228 -5.32 12.58 20.74
CA LEU A 228 -4.68 13.17 19.57
C LEU A 228 -5.70 13.50 18.48
N ALA A 229 -6.67 12.64 18.20
CA ALA A 229 -7.73 12.89 17.23
C ALA A 229 -8.65 14.06 17.66
N ALA A 230 -8.92 14.21 18.98
CA ALA A 230 -9.78 15.26 19.51
C ALA A 230 -9.20 16.69 19.39
N VAL A 231 -7.95 16.86 18.97
CA VAL A 231 -7.33 18.17 18.70
C VAL A 231 -8.01 18.87 17.51
N THR A 232 -8.63 18.12 16.61
CA THR A 232 -9.36 18.65 15.47
C THR A 232 -10.88 18.46 15.63
N PRO A 233 -11.70 19.35 15.04
CA PRO A 233 -13.17 19.26 15.14
C PRO A 233 -13.76 17.97 14.55
N SER A 234 -13.11 17.38 13.58
CA SER A 234 -13.55 16.11 12.94
C SER A 234 -13.32 14.88 13.81
N GLY A 235 -12.39 14.97 14.78
CA GLY A 235 -11.99 13.83 15.60
C GLY A 235 -11.24 12.74 14.83
N LYS A 236 -10.59 13.05 13.70
CA LYS A 236 -9.84 12.13 12.87
C LYS A 236 -8.33 12.31 13.01
N LEU A 237 -7.58 11.20 12.99
CA LEU A 237 -6.12 11.23 13.15
C LEU A 237 -5.39 11.82 11.93
N ASP A 238 -5.94 11.76 10.73
CA ASP A 238 -5.32 12.34 9.54
C ASP A 238 -5.32 13.87 9.59
N GLU A 239 -6.41 14.49 10.02
CA GLU A 239 -6.47 15.95 10.27
C GLU A 239 -5.59 16.35 11.46
N ALA A 240 -5.59 15.55 12.54
CA ALA A 240 -4.71 15.78 13.69
C ALA A 240 -3.23 15.69 13.28
N PHE A 241 -2.84 14.74 12.45
CA PHE A 241 -1.49 14.63 11.92
C PHE A 241 -1.08 15.90 11.17
N THR A 242 -1.93 16.39 10.26
CA THR A 242 -1.71 17.64 9.53
C THR A 242 -1.59 18.84 10.49
N HIS A 243 -2.43 18.88 11.54
CA HIS A 243 -2.36 19.92 12.58
C HIS A 243 -1.00 19.92 13.31
N PHE A 244 -0.50 18.75 13.71
CA PHE A 244 0.79 18.61 14.40
C PHE A 244 2.00 18.88 13.49
N GLN A 245 1.88 18.73 12.16
CA GLN A 245 2.92 19.16 11.21
C GLN A 245 3.12 20.68 11.18
N GLY A 246 2.14 21.49 11.62
CA GLY A 246 2.22 22.95 11.71
C GLY A 246 2.29 23.63 10.34
N ASP A 247 2.91 24.81 10.28
CA ASP A 247 3.02 25.65 9.05
C ASP A 247 3.76 24.98 7.87
N SER A 248 4.26 23.77 8.05
CA SER A 248 4.82 22.95 6.96
C SER A 248 3.76 22.39 6.01
N ALA A 249 2.47 22.41 6.40
CA ALA A 249 1.36 22.03 5.56
C ALA A 249 0.93 23.25 4.72
N HIS A 250 1.34 23.29 3.46
CA HIS A 250 0.85 24.27 2.51
C HIS A 250 -0.67 24.09 2.35
N ASN A 251 -1.45 25.09 2.74
CA ASN A 251 -2.90 25.18 2.58
C ASN A 251 -3.77 24.35 3.55
N ASN A 252 -4.05 24.91 4.75
CA ASN A 252 -4.98 24.37 5.76
C ASN A 252 -6.48 24.45 5.39
N GLN A 253 -6.84 24.65 4.12
CA GLN A 253 -8.24 24.62 3.72
C GLN A 253 -8.68 23.18 3.43
N PRO A 254 -9.81 22.72 4.00
CA PRO A 254 -10.33 21.39 3.68
C PRO A 254 -10.56 21.25 2.17
N LEU A 255 -10.18 20.11 1.62
CA LEU A 255 -10.37 19.82 0.21
C LEU A 255 -11.88 19.70 -0.07
N VAL A 256 -12.43 20.68 -0.76
CA VAL A 256 -13.81 20.64 -1.27
C VAL A 256 -13.79 20.18 -2.70
N ILE A 257 -14.53 19.14 -3.02
CA ILE A 257 -14.68 18.62 -4.40
C ILE A 257 -15.99 19.14 -4.96
N PRO A 258 -15.96 20.11 -5.89
CA PRO A 258 -17.18 20.59 -6.52
C PRO A 258 -17.84 19.46 -7.32
N PRO A 259 -19.18 19.36 -7.32
CA PRO A 259 -19.87 18.39 -8.17
C PRO A 259 -19.55 18.67 -9.65
N ARG A 260 -19.50 17.61 -10.43
CA ARG A 260 -19.37 17.72 -11.88
C ARG A 260 -20.58 18.44 -12.48
N GLU A 261 -20.38 19.37 -13.41
CA GLU A 261 -21.47 20.04 -14.11
C GLU A 261 -22.33 19.01 -14.87
N SER A 262 -23.62 19.00 -14.54
CA SER A 262 -24.60 18.10 -15.16
C SER A 262 -24.94 18.62 -16.56
N GLY A 263 -24.44 18.00 -17.61
CA GLY A 263 -24.75 18.40 -18.99
C GLY A 263 -23.99 17.66 -20.08
N ASN A 264 -22.82 17.15 -19.80
CA ASN A 264 -22.04 16.42 -20.79
C ASN A 264 -22.25 14.90 -20.66
N THR A 265 -23.03 14.31 -21.56
CA THR A 265 -23.26 12.86 -21.64
C THR A 265 -22.24 12.12 -22.51
N ASP A 266 -21.27 12.85 -23.09
CA ASP A 266 -20.26 12.25 -23.95
C ASP A 266 -19.37 11.30 -23.17
N ILE A 267 -19.16 10.11 -23.72
CA ILE A 267 -18.29 9.09 -23.15
C ILE A 267 -16.86 9.33 -23.61
N ALA A 268 -15.93 9.39 -22.67
CA ALA A 268 -14.50 9.50 -22.95
C ALA A 268 -13.81 8.14 -23.03
N ILE A 269 -14.19 7.20 -22.15
CA ILE A 269 -13.65 5.83 -22.11
C ILE A 269 -14.81 4.86 -21.99
N GLU A 270 -14.80 3.81 -22.81
CA GLU A 270 -15.78 2.76 -22.76
C GLU A 270 -15.11 1.40 -22.93
N ALA A 271 -15.52 0.42 -22.13
CA ALA A 271 -15.06 -0.95 -22.21
C ALA A 271 -16.27 -1.90 -22.21
N HIS A 272 -16.27 -2.88 -23.12
CA HIS A 272 -17.30 -3.91 -23.25
C HIS A 272 -16.67 -5.31 -23.18
N ASP A 273 -17.05 -6.07 -22.16
CA ASP A 273 -16.64 -7.46 -21.92
C ASP A 273 -15.13 -7.68 -22.04
N LEU A 274 -14.37 -6.65 -21.64
CA LEU A 274 -12.92 -6.63 -21.77
C LEU A 274 -12.29 -7.79 -21.02
N THR A 275 -11.56 -8.65 -21.74
CA THR A 275 -10.91 -9.83 -21.17
C THR A 275 -9.44 -9.88 -21.58
N LEU A 276 -8.56 -10.16 -20.62
CA LEU A 276 -7.15 -10.39 -20.87
C LEU A 276 -6.65 -11.63 -20.14
N ARG A 277 -6.04 -12.56 -20.90
CA ARG A 277 -5.48 -13.80 -20.41
C ARG A 277 -3.98 -13.86 -20.63
N PHE A 278 -3.27 -14.44 -19.67
CA PHE A 278 -1.86 -14.83 -19.74
C PHE A 278 -1.75 -16.34 -19.62
N GLY A 279 -1.73 -17.05 -20.73
CA GLY A 279 -1.87 -18.50 -20.73
C GLY A 279 -3.20 -18.93 -20.09
N ASP A 280 -3.13 -19.76 -19.05
CA ASP A 280 -4.33 -20.22 -18.32
C ASP A 280 -4.84 -19.20 -17.27
N PHE A 281 -4.09 -18.15 -16.97
CA PHE A 281 -4.46 -17.13 -16.00
C PHE A 281 -5.26 -15.99 -16.64
N THR A 282 -6.46 -15.73 -16.12
CA THR A 282 -7.31 -14.61 -16.56
C THR A 282 -7.14 -13.43 -15.61
N ALA A 283 -6.44 -12.40 -16.05
CA ALA A 283 -6.15 -11.20 -15.27
C ALA A 283 -7.31 -10.19 -15.28
N VAL A 284 -8.05 -10.12 -16.39
CA VAL A 284 -9.24 -9.28 -16.57
C VAL A 284 -10.31 -10.16 -17.20
N ASN A 285 -11.51 -10.19 -16.64
CA ASN A 285 -12.56 -11.12 -17.00
C ASN A 285 -13.90 -10.41 -17.21
N LYS A 286 -14.24 -10.14 -18.49
CA LYS A 286 -15.49 -9.51 -18.92
C LYS A 286 -15.81 -8.20 -18.19
N VAL A 287 -14.83 -7.32 -18.14
CA VAL A 287 -14.96 -6.01 -17.49
C VAL A 287 -15.66 -5.05 -18.44
N SER A 288 -16.78 -4.45 -17.99
CA SER A 288 -17.54 -3.45 -18.75
C SER A 288 -17.78 -2.21 -17.88
N PHE A 289 -17.51 -1.02 -18.42
CA PHE A 289 -17.78 0.27 -17.79
C PHE A 289 -17.72 1.40 -18.83
N ALA A 290 -18.28 2.55 -18.47
CA ALA A 290 -18.21 3.78 -19.26
C ALA A 290 -17.87 4.96 -18.35
N ILE A 291 -16.97 5.85 -18.81
CA ILE A 291 -16.50 7.05 -18.10
C ILE A 291 -16.87 8.27 -18.95
N GLY A 292 -17.61 9.21 -18.36
CA GLY A 292 -18.00 10.44 -19.02
C GLY A 292 -16.85 11.46 -19.13
N ARG A 293 -16.95 12.43 -20.06
CA ARG A 293 -15.95 13.50 -20.18
C ARG A 293 -15.91 14.36 -18.92
N GLY A 294 -14.70 14.68 -18.45
CA GLY A 294 -14.47 15.46 -17.22
C GLY A 294 -14.83 14.73 -15.92
N GLU A 295 -15.12 13.43 -15.97
CA GLU A 295 -15.37 12.61 -14.79
C GLU A 295 -14.07 12.20 -14.11
N ILE A 296 -14.06 12.21 -12.77
CA ILE A 296 -13.03 11.55 -11.96
C ILE A 296 -13.57 10.17 -11.59
N PHE A 297 -13.07 9.14 -12.25
CA PHE A 297 -13.52 7.77 -12.08
C PHE A 297 -12.44 6.91 -11.42
N GLY A 298 -12.81 6.18 -10.36
CA GLY A 298 -11.91 5.36 -9.57
C GLY A 298 -12.08 3.86 -9.78
N PHE A 299 -10.99 3.10 -9.97
CA PHE A 299 -10.97 1.66 -9.75
C PHE A 299 -10.48 1.35 -8.35
N LEU A 300 -11.38 0.84 -7.51
CA LEU A 300 -11.09 0.43 -6.15
C LEU A 300 -10.95 -1.09 -6.09
N GLY A 301 -9.85 -1.58 -5.53
CA GLY A 301 -9.64 -3.02 -5.40
C GLY A 301 -8.25 -3.35 -4.88
N SER A 302 -8.07 -4.59 -4.43
CA SER A 302 -6.79 -5.10 -3.93
C SER A 302 -5.71 -5.18 -5.02
N ASN A 303 -4.45 -5.25 -4.59
CA ASN A 303 -3.34 -5.48 -5.51
C ASN A 303 -3.50 -6.84 -6.22
N GLY A 304 -3.24 -6.84 -7.53
CA GLY A 304 -3.37 -8.03 -8.37
C GLY A 304 -4.80 -8.36 -8.82
N CYS A 305 -5.82 -7.52 -8.49
CA CYS A 305 -7.19 -7.75 -8.96
C CYS A 305 -7.43 -7.37 -10.43
N GLY A 306 -6.42 -6.84 -11.14
CA GLY A 306 -6.51 -6.52 -12.57
C GLY A 306 -6.55 -5.03 -12.93
N LYS A 307 -6.52 -4.07 -11.97
CA LYS A 307 -6.57 -2.61 -12.19
C LYS A 307 -5.53 -2.13 -13.21
N THR A 308 -4.24 -2.28 -12.88
CA THR A 308 -3.11 -1.91 -13.75
C THR A 308 -3.20 -2.58 -15.13
N THR A 309 -3.64 -3.85 -15.17
CA THR A 309 -3.79 -4.61 -16.41
C THR A 309 -4.88 -4.00 -17.30
N THR A 310 -6.04 -3.65 -16.72
CA THR A 310 -7.11 -2.95 -17.41
C THR A 310 -6.65 -1.60 -17.96
N MET A 311 -5.93 -0.80 -17.15
CA MET A 311 -5.37 0.48 -17.59
C MET A 311 -4.39 0.34 -18.75
N LYS A 312 -3.52 -0.69 -18.74
CA LYS A 312 -2.59 -0.99 -19.85
C LYS A 312 -3.32 -1.37 -21.14
N VAL A 313 -4.47 -2.03 -21.05
CA VAL A 313 -5.30 -2.31 -22.23
C VAL A 313 -5.89 -1.02 -22.78
N LEU A 314 -6.46 -0.16 -21.93
CA LEU A 314 -7.06 1.12 -22.34
C LEU A 314 -6.06 2.10 -22.94
N THR A 315 -4.80 2.06 -22.49
CA THR A 315 -3.71 2.87 -23.07
C THR A 315 -3.14 2.27 -24.36
N GLY A 316 -3.64 1.10 -24.79
CA GLY A 316 -3.10 0.37 -25.95
C GLY A 316 -1.70 -0.21 -25.74
N LEU A 317 -1.21 -0.26 -24.49
CA LEU A 317 0.08 -0.91 -24.15
C LEU A 317 -0.02 -2.44 -24.21
N MET A 318 -1.23 -2.98 -24.04
CA MET A 318 -1.52 -4.41 -24.12
C MET A 318 -2.77 -4.64 -24.95
N PRO A 319 -2.78 -5.62 -25.88
CA PRO A 319 -4.00 -5.98 -26.61
C PRO A 319 -4.95 -6.77 -25.71
N ALA A 320 -6.25 -6.51 -25.80
CA ALA A 320 -7.26 -7.37 -25.19
C ALA A 320 -7.27 -8.76 -25.84
N THR A 321 -7.58 -9.81 -25.07
CA THR A 321 -7.80 -11.15 -25.61
C THR A 321 -9.20 -11.27 -26.23
N GLU A 322 -10.22 -10.68 -25.56
CA GLU A 322 -11.61 -10.64 -25.98
C GLU A 322 -12.23 -9.30 -25.54
N GLY A 323 -13.37 -8.95 -26.14
CA GLY A 323 -14.06 -7.69 -25.85
C GLY A 323 -13.48 -6.51 -26.63
N SER A 324 -13.95 -5.32 -26.32
CA SER A 324 -13.53 -4.08 -26.98
C SER A 324 -13.43 -2.93 -26.00
N ALA A 325 -12.61 -1.94 -26.36
CA ALA A 325 -12.56 -0.67 -25.66
C ALA A 325 -12.46 0.48 -26.65
N THR A 326 -13.07 1.61 -26.29
CA THR A 326 -12.95 2.86 -27.04
C THR A 326 -12.38 3.95 -26.14
N LEU A 327 -11.61 4.84 -26.74
CA LEU A 327 -11.00 5.99 -26.09
C LEU A 327 -11.27 7.22 -26.95
N LEU A 328 -12.00 8.19 -26.38
CA LEU A 328 -12.43 9.41 -27.09
C LEU A 328 -13.17 9.08 -28.40
N GLY A 329 -14.02 8.03 -28.38
CA GLY A 329 -14.79 7.56 -29.52
C GLY A 329 -14.04 6.70 -30.55
N ASN A 330 -12.72 6.49 -30.37
CA ASN A 330 -11.91 5.66 -31.25
C ASN A 330 -11.63 4.29 -30.60
N PRO A 331 -11.66 3.18 -31.35
CA PRO A 331 -11.23 1.88 -30.85
C PRO A 331 -9.78 1.95 -30.35
N VAL A 332 -9.52 1.37 -29.16
CA VAL A 332 -8.17 1.32 -28.61
C VAL A 332 -7.28 0.45 -29.49
N ASN A 333 -6.24 1.05 -30.05
CA ASN A 333 -5.27 0.38 -30.89
C ASN A 333 -3.83 0.81 -30.51
N ALA A 334 -2.96 -0.16 -30.28
CA ALA A 334 -1.55 0.08 -29.96
C ALA A 334 -0.79 0.88 -31.04
N LYS A 335 -1.26 0.86 -32.29
CA LYS A 335 -0.65 1.58 -33.43
C LYS A 335 -1.19 2.99 -33.62
N ASP A 336 -2.28 3.36 -32.94
CA ASP A 336 -2.87 4.70 -33.04
C ASP A 336 -2.14 5.69 -32.13
N LEU A 337 -1.08 6.28 -32.66
CA LEU A 337 -0.28 7.30 -31.96
C LEU A 337 -1.07 8.61 -31.76
N ALA A 338 -2.02 8.93 -32.64
CA ALA A 338 -2.80 10.18 -32.55
C ALA A 338 -3.71 10.14 -31.32
N THR A 339 -4.45 9.07 -31.10
CA THR A 339 -5.28 8.89 -29.89
C THR A 339 -4.41 8.81 -28.64
N ARG A 340 -3.26 8.12 -28.69
CA ARG A 340 -2.34 8.02 -27.55
C ARG A 340 -1.74 9.36 -27.13
N LYS A 341 -1.48 10.29 -28.06
CA LYS A 341 -1.01 11.66 -27.75
C LYS A 341 -2.08 12.50 -27.04
N ARG A 342 -3.33 12.06 -26.96
CA ARG A 342 -4.42 12.72 -26.21
C ARG A 342 -4.59 12.15 -24.80
N VAL A 343 -3.73 11.22 -24.39
CA VAL A 343 -3.78 10.51 -23.10
C VAL A 343 -2.51 10.75 -22.31
N GLY A 344 -2.65 11.22 -21.09
CA GLY A 344 -1.59 11.22 -20.10
C GLY A 344 -1.63 9.92 -19.30
N PHE A 345 -0.47 9.34 -19.01
CA PHE A 345 -0.37 8.13 -18.22
C PHE A 345 0.68 8.28 -17.11
N MET A 346 0.30 7.89 -15.89
CA MET A 346 1.18 7.83 -14.75
C MET A 346 1.16 6.40 -14.18
N SER A 347 2.30 5.74 -14.18
CA SER A 347 2.45 4.39 -13.63
C SER A 347 2.65 4.41 -12.11
N GLN A 348 2.32 3.31 -11.43
CA GLN A 348 2.49 3.14 -9.99
C GLN A 348 3.94 3.37 -9.52
N SER A 349 4.93 2.89 -10.26
CA SER A 349 6.34 3.12 -9.96
C SER A 349 6.84 4.38 -10.66
N PHE A 350 7.73 5.13 -9.98
CA PHE A 350 8.40 6.28 -10.58
C PHE A 350 9.17 5.84 -11.82
N SER A 351 8.71 6.28 -13.00
CA SER A 351 9.20 5.85 -14.31
C SER A 351 10.05 6.92 -15.02
N LEU A 352 10.32 8.04 -14.35
CA LEU A 352 11.14 9.13 -14.89
C LEU A 352 12.64 8.88 -14.63
N TYR A 353 13.48 9.60 -15.33
CA TYR A 353 14.94 9.46 -15.24
C TYR A 353 15.46 10.14 -13.98
N GLY A 354 15.85 9.32 -12.97
CA GLY A 354 16.30 9.79 -11.66
C GLY A 354 17.55 10.68 -11.69
N GLU A 355 18.42 10.46 -12.66
CA GLU A 355 19.66 11.24 -12.86
C GLU A 355 19.40 12.61 -13.49
N LEU A 356 18.27 12.79 -14.16
CA LEU A 356 17.88 14.07 -14.75
C LEU A 356 17.18 14.94 -13.71
N SER A 357 17.41 16.28 -13.83
CA SER A 357 16.68 17.24 -13.00
C SER A 357 15.18 17.24 -13.35
N VAL A 358 14.37 17.87 -12.51
CA VAL A 358 12.93 18.08 -12.75
C VAL A 358 12.74 18.72 -14.13
N ARG A 359 13.42 19.83 -14.40
CA ARG A 359 13.36 20.56 -15.67
C ARG A 359 13.80 19.69 -16.85
N GLN A 360 14.89 18.95 -16.71
CA GLN A 360 15.41 18.08 -17.77
C GLN A 360 14.43 16.94 -18.10
N ASN A 361 13.75 16.35 -17.11
CA ASN A 361 12.70 15.38 -17.36
C ASN A 361 11.55 15.98 -18.17
N LEU A 362 11.07 17.18 -17.83
CA LEU A 362 10.02 17.88 -18.57
C LEU A 362 10.46 18.20 -20.01
N VAL A 363 11.70 18.71 -20.22
CA VAL A 363 12.25 18.96 -21.54
C VAL A 363 12.31 17.70 -22.40
N LEU A 364 12.80 16.60 -21.84
CA LEU A 364 12.87 15.32 -22.54
C LEU A 364 11.48 14.85 -22.98
N HIS A 365 10.48 14.91 -22.08
CA HIS A 365 9.13 14.48 -22.42
C HIS A 365 8.42 15.44 -23.38
N ALA A 366 8.71 16.75 -23.33
CA ALA A 366 8.23 17.69 -24.34
C ALA A 366 8.69 17.30 -25.76
N GLN A 367 9.95 16.86 -25.88
CA GLN A 367 10.49 16.34 -27.14
C GLN A 367 9.85 15.01 -27.56
N LEU A 368 9.62 14.09 -26.62
CA LEU A 368 8.98 12.79 -26.88
C LEU A 368 7.52 12.94 -27.34
N PHE A 369 6.82 13.98 -26.86
CA PHE A 369 5.46 14.30 -27.27
C PHE A 369 5.40 15.22 -28.50
N ASP A 370 6.53 15.54 -29.13
CA ASP A 370 6.65 16.45 -30.30
C ASP A 370 6.05 17.85 -30.03
N LEU A 371 6.19 18.38 -28.81
CA LEU A 371 5.75 19.75 -28.55
C LEU A 371 6.58 20.74 -29.37
N PRO A 372 5.94 21.75 -30.00
CA PRO A 372 6.66 22.79 -30.72
C PRO A 372 7.67 23.48 -29.81
N LYS A 373 8.89 23.74 -30.30
CA LYS A 373 9.96 24.38 -29.49
C LYS A 373 9.54 25.74 -28.94
N ALA A 374 8.70 26.48 -29.66
CA ALA A 374 8.20 27.77 -29.21
C ALA A 374 7.29 27.66 -27.96
N ASP A 375 6.54 26.55 -27.85
CA ASP A 375 5.52 26.34 -26.79
C ASP A 375 6.09 25.56 -25.60
N SER A 376 7.13 24.74 -25.82
CA SER A 376 7.68 23.83 -24.80
C SER A 376 8.27 24.57 -23.60
N GLY A 377 9.04 25.64 -23.82
CA GLY A 377 9.66 26.42 -22.73
C GLY A 377 8.61 27.04 -21.80
N PRO A 378 7.72 27.91 -22.31
CA PRO A 378 6.65 28.49 -21.51
C PRO A 378 5.77 27.46 -20.80
N ARG A 379 5.46 26.32 -21.45
CA ARG A 379 4.66 25.24 -20.85
C ARG A 379 5.38 24.54 -19.70
N ILE A 380 6.70 24.33 -19.84
CA ILE A 380 7.52 23.74 -18.76
C ILE A 380 7.56 24.67 -17.55
N ASP A 381 7.77 25.97 -17.78
CA ASP A 381 7.81 26.96 -16.69
C ASP A 381 6.44 27.08 -16.00
N GLU A 382 5.34 27.09 -16.74
CA GLU A 382 3.98 27.03 -16.23
C GLU A 382 3.77 25.80 -15.30
N LEU A 383 4.20 24.62 -15.75
CA LEU A 383 4.03 23.38 -14.98
C LEU A 383 4.92 23.34 -13.74
N ILE A 384 6.16 23.79 -13.83
CA ILE A 384 7.05 23.88 -12.68
C ILE A 384 6.41 24.75 -11.59
N GLN A 385 5.88 25.92 -11.94
CA GLN A 385 5.21 26.82 -11.02
C GLN A 385 3.91 26.21 -10.49
N ARG A 386 3.04 25.68 -11.36
CA ARG A 386 1.72 25.13 -10.99
C ARG A 386 1.80 23.92 -10.07
N PHE A 387 2.86 23.12 -10.20
CA PHE A 387 3.07 21.91 -9.40
C PHE A 387 4.01 22.13 -8.22
N ASP A 388 4.33 23.39 -7.87
CA ASP A 388 5.24 23.77 -6.78
C ASP A 388 6.58 23.03 -6.85
N LEU A 389 7.21 23.05 -8.02
CA LEU A 389 8.48 22.40 -8.30
C LEU A 389 9.64 23.41 -8.48
N ASP A 390 9.39 24.71 -8.26
CA ASP A 390 10.35 25.78 -8.52
C ASP A 390 11.65 25.62 -7.73
N GLU A 391 11.55 25.37 -6.44
CA GLU A 391 12.71 25.24 -5.55
C GLU A 391 13.58 24.01 -5.87
N VAL A 392 13.01 23.01 -6.56
CA VAL A 392 13.69 21.76 -6.90
C VAL A 392 13.90 21.57 -8.39
N ALA A 393 13.61 22.59 -9.21
CA ALA A 393 13.61 22.50 -10.67
C ALA A 393 14.92 21.95 -11.26
N GLU A 394 16.05 22.28 -10.66
CA GLU A 394 17.39 21.84 -11.09
C GLU A 394 17.94 20.65 -10.29
N GLN A 395 17.18 20.10 -9.33
CA GLN A 395 17.60 18.94 -8.55
C GLN A 395 17.34 17.64 -9.31
N PRO A 396 18.20 16.60 -9.17
CA PRO A 396 17.95 15.27 -9.70
C PRO A 396 16.63 14.69 -9.15
N SER A 397 15.77 14.21 -10.04
CA SER A 397 14.44 13.75 -9.65
C SER A 397 14.46 12.50 -8.75
N GLY A 398 15.53 11.70 -8.83
CA GLY A 398 15.71 10.53 -7.96
C GLY A 398 15.99 10.88 -6.49
N GLU A 399 16.46 12.10 -6.20
CA GLU A 399 16.75 12.57 -4.84
C GLU A 399 15.57 13.27 -4.16
N LEU A 400 14.49 13.51 -4.91
CA LEU A 400 13.30 14.18 -4.39
C LEU A 400 12.49 13.29 -3.42
N PRO A 401 11.84 13.87 -2.42
CA PRO A 401 10.80 13.23 -1.64
C PRO A 401 9.69 12.65 -2.54
N LEU A 402 9.03 11.60 -2.08
CA LEU A 402 8.04 10.87 -2.89
C LEU A 402 6.91 11.78 -3.38
N GLY A 403 6.37 12.66 -2.53
CA GLY A 403 5.32 13.60 -2.93
C GLY A 403 5.72 14.51 -4.09
N LEU A 404 6.95 15.05 -4.09
CA LEU A 404 7.47 15.87 -5.20
C LEU A 404 7.72 15.03 -6.46
N ARG A 405 8.15 13.77 -6.31
CA ARG A 405 8.25 12.84 -7.46
C ARG A 405 6.90 12.56 -8.09
N GLN A 406 5.85 12.42 -7.28
CA GLN A 406 4.49 12.21 -7.78
C GLN A 406 3.96 13.46 -8.51
N ARG A 407 4.20 14.67 -7.95
CA ARG A 407 3.86 15.93 -8.62
C ARG A 407 4.60 16.06 -9.97
N LEU A 408 5.89 15.73 -10.03
CA LEU A 408 6.64 15.72 -11.30
C LEU A 408 6.07 14.70 -12.28
N SER A 409 5.71 13.49 -11.83
CA SER A 409 5.11 12.47 -12.70
C SER A 409 3.79 12.93 -13.28
N LEU A 410 2.96 13.62 -12.48
CA LEU A 410 1.70 14.21 -12.94
C LEU A 410 1.96 15.37 -13.90
N ALA A 411 2.94 16.27 -13.61
CA ALA A 411 3.32 17.36 -14.49
C ALA A 411 3.74 16.85 -15.88
N VAL A 412 4.53 15.77 -15.92
CA VAL A 412 4.91 15.10 -17.18
C VAL A 412 3.69 14.51 -17.89
N ALA A 413 2.77 13.86 -17.15
CA ALA A 413 1.56 13.27 -17.72
C ALA A 413 0.60 14.31 -18.34
N VAL A 414 0.60 15.56 -17.84
CA VAL A 414 -0.26 16.65 -18.35
C VAL A 414 0.48 17.63 -19.29
N LEU A 415 1.76 17.43 -19.54
CA LEU A 415 2.64 18.34 -20.31
C LEU A 415 2.07 18.65 -21.70
N HIS A 416 1.57 17.63 -22.39
CA HIS A 416 1.03 17.70 -23.75
C HIS A 416 -0.48 18.01 -23.81
N ARG A 417 -1.07 18.45 -22.68
CA ARG A 417 -2.51 18.81 -22.55
C ARG A 417 -3.45 17.67 -22.97
N PRO A 418 -3.39 16.52 -22.30
CA PRO A 418 -4.25 15.38 -22.63
C PRO A 418 -5.71 15.66 -22.29
N GLU A 419 -6.64 15.01 -23.02
CA GLU A 419 -8.07 15.03 -22.72
C GLU A 419 -8.45 13.95 -21.70
N VAL A 420 -7.63 12.90 -21.60
CA VAL A 420 -7.79 11.79 -20.66
C VAL A 420 -6.49 11.59 -19.88
N LEU A 421 -6.62 11.42 -18.58
CA LEU A 421 -5.52 11.15 -17.68
C LEU A 421 -5.75 9.80 -16.97
N ILE A 422 -4.82 8.87 -17.14
CA ILE A 422 -4.88 7.54 -16.51
C ILE A 422 -3.78 7.43 -15.48
N LEU A 423 -4.16 7.21 -14.20
CA LEU A 423 -3.26 7.24 -13.05
C LEU A 423 -3.33 5.91 -12.29
N ASP A 424 -2.21 5.21 -12.19
CA ASP A 424 -2.14 3.93 -11.48
C ASP A 424 -1.54 4.12 -10.09
N GLU A 425 -2.40 4.09 -9.07
CA GLU A 425 -2.08 4.31 -7.65
C GLU A 425 -1.21 5.57 -7.40
N PRO A 426 -1.66 6.76 -7.83
CA PRO A 426 -0.80 7.95 -7.95
C PRO A 426 -0.29 8.50 -6.62
N THR A 427 -0.94 8.19 -5.50
CA THR A 427 -0.62 8.72 -4.16
C THR A 427 -0.15 7.64 -3.20
N SER A 428 0.17 6.45 -3.70
CA SER A 428 0.69 5.36 -2.86
C SER A 428 1.99 5.79 -2.17
N GLY A 429 2.03 5.66 -0.83
CA GLY A 429 3.18 6.05 0.00
C GLY A 429 3.35 7.56 0.23
N VAL A 430 2.40 8.40 -0.22
CA VAL A 430 2.40 9.84 0.01
C VAL A 430 1.70 10.16 1.33
N ASP A 431 2.25 11.12 2.09
CA ASP A 431 1.61 11.59 3.33
C ASP A 431 0.27 12.29 3.08
N PRO A 432 -0.61 12.40 4.11
CA PRO A 432 -1.94 12.96 3.95
C PRO A 432 -1.98 14.37 3.37
N ALA A 433 -1.09 15.27 3.80
CA ALA A 433 -1.06 16.65 3.34
C ALA A 433 -0.67 16.74 1.85
N ALA A 434 0.42 16.08 1.47
CA ALA A 434 0.86 16.03 0.07
C ALA A 434 -0.15 15.29 -0.83
N ARG A 435 -0.93 14.33 -0.28
CA ARG A 435 -2.03 13.67 -0.97
C ARG A 435 -3.18 14.64 -1.24
N ASP A 436 -3.56 15.46 -0.29
CA ASP A 436 -4.62 16.46 -0.47
C ASP A 436 -4.22 17.52 -1.51
N ASP A 437 -2.97 17.98 -1.51
CA ASP A 437 -2.45 18.87 -2.54
C ASP A 437 -2.48 18.24 -3.94
N PHE A 438 -2.12 16.96 -4.04
CA PHE A 438 -2.22 16.21 -5.29
C PHE A 438 -3.67 16.13 -5.78
N TRP A 439 -4.62 15.87 -4.88
CA TRP A 439 -6.04 15.82 -5.21
C TRP A 439 -6.60 17.19 -5.63
N ARG A 440 -6.12 18.31 -5.05
CA ARG A 440 -6.47 19.66 -5.54
C ARG A 440 -6.11 19.83 -7.01
N LEU A 441 -4.92 19.38 -7.41
CA LEU A 441 -4.50 19.42 -8.82
C LEU A 441 -5.40 18.55 -9.72
N LEU A 442 -5.81 17.36 -9.27
CA LEU A 442 -6.75 16.51 -10.03
C LEU A 442 -8.11 17.16 -10.19
N VAL A 443 -8.66 17.75 -9.13
CA VAL A 443 -9.94 18.46 -9.16
C VAL A 443 -9.88 19.63 -10.12
N GLU A 444 -8.84 20.45 -10.07
CA GLU A 444 -8.63 21.57 -10.98
C GLU A 444 -8.55 21.11 -12.46
N LEU A 445 -7.76 20.06 -12.73
CA LEU A 445 -7.67 19.50 -14.09
C LEU A 445 -9.02 19.00 -14.61
N SER A 446 -9.81 18.35 -13.77
CA SER A 446 -11.11 17.82 -14.16
C SER A 446 -12.18 18.93 -14.28
N ARG A 447 -12.30 19.80 -13.30
CA ARG A 447 -13.40 20.79 -13.21
C ARG A 447 -13.17 22.03 -14.07
N GLU A 448 -11.92 22.52 -14.15
CA GLU A 448 -11.61 23.74 -14.87
C GLU A 448 -11.17 23.47 -16.32
N GLN A 449 -10.46 22.35 -16.55
CA GLN A 449 -9.93 22.03 -17.87
C GLN A 449 -10.68 20.90 -18.59
N GLY A 450 -11.68 20.30 -17.93
CA GLY A 450 -12.50 19.24 -18.53
C GLY A 450 -11.75 17.94 -18.79
N VAL A 451 -10.59 17.72 -18.13
CA VAL A 451 -9.80 16.49 -18.28
C VAL A 451 -10.55 15.33 -17.62
N THR A 452 -10.76 14.26 -18.36
CA THR A 452 -11.32 13.01 -17.81
C THR A 452 -10.24 12.26 -17.07
N ILE A 453 -10.48 11.91 -15.82
CA ILE A 453 -9.49 11.25 -14.96
C ILE A 453 -9.96 9.84 -14.62
N PHE A 454 -9.14 8.86 -14.98
CA PHE A 454 -9.31 7.47 -14.58
C PHE A 454 -8.16 7.07 -13.67
N LEU A 455 -8.44 6.80 -12.40
CA LEU A 455 -7.41 6.44 -11.44
C LEU A 455 -7.67 5.07 -10.80
N SER A 456 -6.61 4.36 -10.44
CA SER A 456 -6.70 3.21 -9.54
C SER A 456 -6.28 3.63 -8.14
N THR A 457 -6.94 3.07 -7.14
CA THR A 457 -6.55 3.23 -5.74
C THR A 457 -6.96 2.01 -4.91
N HIS A 458 -6.32 1.86 -3.77
CA HIS A 458 -6.73 0.95 -2.71
C HIS A 458 -7.10 1.71 -1.42
N PHE A 459 -7.04 3.05 -1.45
CA PHE A 459 -7.43 3.93 -0.35
C PHE A 459 -8.90 4.32 -0.44
N MET A 460 -9.66 4.07 0.63
CA MET A 460 -11.10 4.37 0.68
C MET A 460 -11.39 5.87 0.66
N ASN A 461 -10.58 6.66 1.37
CA ASN A 461 -10.70 8.12 1.40
C ASN A 461 -10.48 8.75 0.01
N GLU A 462 -9.66 8.15 -0.85
CA GLU A 462 -9.51 8.61 -2.24
C GLU A 462 -10.71 8.18 -3.11
N ALA A 463 -11.18 6.95 -2.92
CA ALA A 463 -12.35 6.47 -3.63
C ALA A 463 -13.59 7.34 -3.34
N GLN A 464 -13.75 7.84 -2.10
CA GLN A 464 -14.80 8.78 -1.72
C GLN A 464 -14.70 10.14 -2.44
N ARG A 465 -13.54 10.50 -2.97
CA ARG A 465 -13.30 11.75 -3.72
C ARG A 465 -13.65 11.64 -5.20
N CYS A 466 -13.87 10.44 -5.71
CA CYS A 466 -14.26 10.20 -7.10
C CYS A 466 -15.73 10.49 -7.34
N ASP A 467 -16.10 10.90 -8.57
CA ASP A 467 -17.49 11.05 -8.96
C ASP A 467 -18.22 9.70 -8.99
N ARG A 468 -17.55 8.70 -9.56
CA ARG A 468 -17.99 7.30 -9.55
C ARG A 468 -16.80 6.38 -9.34
N ILE A 469 -17.09 5.22 -8.78
CA ILE A 469 -16.08 4.18 -8.57
C ILE A 469 -16.58 2.82 -9.05
N SER A 470 -15.63 1.99 -9.43
CA SER A 470 -15.86 0.59 -9.75
C SER A 470 -15.13 -0.29 -8.74
N LEU A 471 -15.87 -1.17 -8.06
CA LEU A 471 -15.32 -2.16 -7.13
C LEU A 471 -14.81 -3.36 -7.91
N MET A 472 -13.50 -3.61 -7.85
CA MET A 472 -12.85 -4.67 -8.63
C MET A 472 -12.27 -5.76 -7.75
N HIS A 473 -12.57 -7.03 -8.09
CA HIS A 473 -12.02 -8.20 -7.41
C HIS A 473 -11.79 -9.35 -8.40
N ALA A 474 -10.66 -10.07 -8.26
CA ALA A 474 -10.32 -11.25 -9.07
C ALA A 474 -10.57 -11.08 -10.59
N GLY A 475 -10.20 -9.92 -11.14
CA GLY A 475 -10.35 -9.61 -12.56
C GLY A 475 -11.76 -9.18 -13.00
N LYS A 476 -12.73 -9.08 -12.10
CA LYS A 476 -14.12 -8.70 -12.40
C LYS A 476 -14.50 -7.38 -11.73
N VAL A 477 -15.38 -6.63 -12.37
CA VAL A 477 -16.12 -5.53 -11.75
C VAL A 477 -17.31 -6.12 -11.00
N LEU A 478 -17.40 -5.88 -9.69
CA LEU A 478 -18.48 -6.35 -8.84
C LEU A 478 -19.65 -5.36 -8.80
N ALA A 479 -19.33 -4.07 -8.72
CA ALA A 479 -20.29 -2.98 -8.72
C ALA A 479 -19.65 -1.69 -9.24
N CYS A 480 -20.47 -0.77 -9.77
CA CYS A 480 -19.99 0.51 -10.30
C CYS A 480 -21.09 1.57 -10.11
N ASP A 481 -20.84 2.55 -9.25
CA ASP A 481 -21.75 3.69 -9.01
C ASP A 481 -21.00 4.81 -8.27
N THR A 482 -21.72 5.86 -7.81
CA THR A 482 -21.19 6.86 -6.90
C THR A 482 -20.80 6.21 -5.56
N PRO A 483 -19.80 6.73 -4.83
CA PRO A 483 -19.43 6.20 -3.52
C PRO A 483 -20.62 6.06 -2.55
N ASP A 484 -21.47 7.09 -2.49
CA ASP A 484 -22.65 7.12 -1.62
C ASP A 484 -23.69 6.07 -2.02
N ALA A 485 -23.96 5.89 -3.33
CA ALA A 485 -24.89 4.88 -3.83
C ALA A 485 -24.41 3.46 -3.50
N LEU A 486 -23.11 3.18 -3.65
CA LEU A 486 -22.52 1.89 -3.28
C LEU A 486 -22.59 1.65 -1.77
N GLN A 487 -22.35 2.68 -0.96
CA GLN A 487 -22.47 2.59 0.50
C GLN A 487 -23.91 2.23 0.91
N GLN A 488 -24.91 2.86 0.29
CA GLN A 488 -26.33 2.54 0.52
C GLN A 488 -26.69 1.13 0.00
N GLN A 489 -26.25 0.76 -1.20
CA GLN A 489 -26.54 -0.52 -1.84
C GLN A 489 -26.06 -1.70 -0.98
N PHE A 490 -24.88 -1.58 -0.38
CA PHE A 490 -24.28 -2.65 0.43
C PHE A 490 -24.47 -2.43 1.93
N HIS A 491 -25.34 -1.47 2.34
CA HIS A 491 -25.69 -1.20 3.74
C HIS A 491 -24.48 -0.99 4.67
N GLY A 492 -23.43 -0.33 4.18
CA GLY A 492 -22.21 -0.05 4.95
C GLY A 492 -22.27 1.32 5.64
N ASP A 493 -21.87 1.41 6.90
CA ASP A 493 -21.68 2.70 7.59
C ASP A 493 -20.53 3.50 6.99
N THR A 494 -19.61 2.82 6.32
CA THR A 494 -18.48 3.41 5.58
C THR A 494 -18.36 2.74 4.21
N LEU A 495 -17.66 3.40 3.27
CA LEU A 495 -17.37 2.81 1.95
C LEU A 495 -16.55 1.51 2.07
N GLU A 496 -15.65 1.42 3.06
CA GLU A 496 -14.89 0.19 3.34
C GLU A 496 -15.81 -0.95 3.78
N ALA A 497 -16.75 -0.69 4.69
CA ALA A 497 -17.74 -1.68 5.12
C ALA A 497 -18.60 -2.15 3.94
N ALA A 498 -19.05 -1.25 3.09
CA ALA A 498 -19.79 -1.56 1.87
C ALA A 498 -18.97 -2.44 0.91
N PHE A 499 -17.70 -2.13 0.71
CA PHE A 499 -16.81 -2.93 -0.14
C PHE A 499 -16.55 -4.32 0.45
N VAL A 500 -16.37 -4.44 1.77
CA VAL A 500 -16.22 -5.73 2.45
C VAL A 500 -17.48 -6.59 2.24
N THR A 501 -18.68 -6.02 2.43
CA THR A 501 -19.96 -6.72 2.19
C THR A 501 -20.07 -7.18 0.73
N CYS A 502 -19.71 -6.32 -0.23
CA CYS A 502 -19.67 -6.67 -1.65
C CYS A 502 -18.73 -7.85 -1.94
N LEU A 503 -17.54 -7.86 -1.32
CA LEU A 503 -16.57 -8.96 -1.45
C LEU A 503 -17.08 -10.26 -0.82
N GLU A 504 -17.72 -10.20 0.34
CA GLU A 504 -18.30 -11.37 1.02
C GLU A 504 -19.40 -12.00 0.18
N GLN A 505 -20.28 -11.20 -0.42
CA GLN A 505 -21.30 -11.67 -1.35
C GLN A 505 -20.70 -12.34 -2.58
N ALA A 506 -19.67 -11.74 -3.18
CA ALA A 506 -18.98 -12.29 -4.36
C ALA A 506 -18.23 -13.60 -4.05
N GLN A 507 -17.72 -13.78 -2.83
CA GLN A 507 -17.06 -15.03 -2.41
C GLN A 507 -18.04 -16.13 -1.98
N GLY A 508 -19.27 -15.78 -1.61
CA GLY A 508 -20.35 -16.73 -1.28
C GLY A 508 -20.96 -17.41 -2.51
N GLU A 509 -20.74 -16.90 -3.73
CA GLU A 509 -21.10 -17.59 -4.96
C GLU A 509 -20.04 -18.65 -5.29
N PRO A 510 -20.42 -19.96 -5.43
CA PRO A 510 -19.47 -21.00 -5.78
C PRO A 510 -18.88 -20.70 -7.17
N GLU A 511 -17.55 -20.55 -7.24
CA GLU A 511 -16.84 -20.55 -8.52
C GLU A 511 -17.28 -21.78 -9.33
N PRO A 512 -17.65 -21.63 -10.62
CA PRO A 512 -17.90 -22.79 -11.46
C PRO A 512 -16.62 -23.63 -11.49
N ALA A 513 -16.72 -24.86 -11.00
CA ALA A 513 -15.62 -25.80 -10.89
C ALA A 513 -14.91 -25.90 -12.24
N ALA A 514 -13.62 -25.56 -12.26
CA ALA A 514 -12.76 -25.82 -13.41
C ALA A 514 -12.85 -27.30 -13.76
N PRO A 515 -13.00 -27.69 -15.04
CA PRO A 515 -13.15 -29.08 -15.42
C PRO A 515 -11.91 -29.85 -14.97
N ASN A 516 -12.14 -30.88 -14.13
CA ASN A 516 -11.14 -31.84 -13.71
C ASN A 516 -10.50 -32.46 -14.94
N LYS A 517 -9.31 -32.02 -15.31
CA LYS A 517 -8.45 -32.81 -16.20
C LYS A 517 -7.89 -33.96 -15.38
N THR A 518 -8.41 -35.14 -15.62
CA THR A 518 -7.83 -36.41 -15.23
C THR A 518 -6.36 -36.43 -15.63
N VAL A 519 -5.49 -36.37 -14.64
CA VAL A 519 -4.06 -36.54 -14.82
C VAL A 519 -3.83 -38.05 -15.05
N SER A 520 -3.51 -38.40 -16.28
CA SER A 520 -2.97 -39.74 -16.59
C SER A 520 -1.59 -39.84 -15.93
N GLU A 521 -1.43 -40.92 -15.15
CA GLU A 521 -0.15 -41.33 -14.58
C GLU A 521 0.88 -41.55 -15.68
N SER A 522 2.01 -40.82 -15.62
CA SER A 522 3.23 -41.18 -16.35
C SER A 522 4.45 -40.88 -15.50
N SER A 523 5.04 -41.98 -15.03
CA SER A 523 6.46 -42.25 -14.76
C SER A 523 7.35 -41.12 -14.23
N THR A 524 7.71 -41.24 -12.94
CA THR A 524 8.80 -40.57 -12.23
C THR A 524 10.17 -40.99 -12.73
N PRO A 525 11.13 -40.07 -12.97
CA PRO A 525 12.55 -40.37 -13.01
C PRO A 525 13.16 -40.30 -11.59
N PRO A 526 14.25 -41.04 -11.29
CA PRO A 526 14.76 -41.21 -9.94
C PRO A 526 15.50 -39.97 -9.43
N VAL A 527 15.15 -39.56 -8.20
CA VAL A 527 15.81 -38.47 -7.47
C VAL A 527 17.17 -38.91 -6.96
N SER A 528 18.24 -38.25 -7.41
CA SER A 528 19.59 -38.42 -6.86
C SER A 528 19.67 -37.69 -5.50
N LYS A 529 19.98 -38.45 -4.45
CA LYS A 529 20.31 -37.95 -3.11
C LYS A 529 21.60 -37.15 -3.15
N ARG A 530 21.54 -35.82 -3.13
CA ARG A 530 22.65 -34.96 -2.72
C ARG A 530 22.29 -34.32 -1.38
N GLY A 531 22.98 -34.77 -0.32
CA GLY A 531 22.84 -34.21 1.03
C GLY A 531 23.27 -32.75 1.07
N PHE A 532 22.41 -31.88 1.61
CA PHE A 532 22.72 -30.50 1.94
C PHE A 532 23.45 -30.45 3.28
N SER A 533 24.66 -29.92 3.29
CA SER A 533 25.44 -29.66 4.51
C SER A 533 25.21 -28.21 4.96
N ILE A 534 24.74 -28.03 6.20
CA ILE A 534 24.45 -26.75 6.87
C ILE A 534 25.70 -25.87 7.07
N ALA A 535 26.92 -26.42 6.86
CA ALA A 535 28.18 -25.70 7.08
C ALA A 535 28.51 -24.59 6.05
N ARG A 536 27.70 -24.38 5.01
CA ARG A 536 27.94 -23.35 3.97
C ARG A 536 27.10 -22.08 4.10
N LEU A 537 26.30 -21.95 5.14
CA LEU A 537 25.41 -20.79 5.35
C LEU A 537 25.93 -19.82 6.43
N LEU A 538 27.12 -20.07 7.00
CA LEU A 538 27.75 -19.26 8.04
C LEU A 538 29.13 -18.70 7.65
N ALA A 539 29.40 -18.55 6.35
CA ALA A 539 30.60 -17.86 5.86
C ALA A 539 30.20 -16.61 5.04
#